data_405b0009e7a5e32f9af5220efeb1cec4
#
_entry.id   405b0009e7a5e32f9af5220efeb1cec4
#
_cell.length_a   1.000
_cell.length_b   1.000
_cell.length_c   1.000
_cell.angle_alpha   90.00
_cell.angle_beta   90.00
_cell.angle_gamma   90.00
#
_symmetry.space_group_name_H-M   'P 1'
#
loop_
_entity.id
_entity.type
_entity.pdbx_description
1 polymer ?
#
loop_
_entity_poly.entity_id
_entity_poly.type
_entity_poly.pdbx_seq_one_letter_code
_entity_poly.pdbx_strand_id
1 'polypeptide(L)'
;ERTQVADLDAVFIDGNAQEGEAIEPTAETAGMPKVVTRAGWGADESKRCQQPTYDDGLKALTLHHTAGTNNYTRAQAAAQVRGAYDYHAQTLGWCDIGYNVLVDKFGTIYEGRYGGLDKAVQGAHVGGFNSNNWGISMIGNYETAEPSREMLNSVAEIAGWKAAISGIDPMGKASLYS
;
A
#
# COMPACT_ATOMS: atom_id res chain seq x y z
N GLU A 1 27.57 -6.91 1.25
CA GLU A 1 27.22 -7.42 -0.08
C GLU A 1 25.96 -6.71 -0.55
N ARG A 2 26.02 -6.02 -1.69
CA ARG A 2 24.84 -5.36 -2.26
C ARG A 2 24.13 -6.37 -3.15
N THR A 3 22.94 -6.80 -2.75
CA THR A 3 22.11 -7.64 -3.60
C THR A 3 21.27 -6.73 -4.51
N GLN A 4 21.50 -6.81 -5.80
CA GLN A 4 20.68 -6.15 -6.80
C GLN A 4 19.54 -7.11 -7.16
N VAL A 5 18.29 -6.72 -6.89
CA VAL A 5 17.12 -7.43 -7.42
C VAL A 5 16.93 -6.90 -8.84
N ALA A 6 17.31 -7.68 -9.82
CA ALA A 6 16.95 -7.45 -11.21
C ALA A 6 15.51 -7.98 -11.40
N ASP A 7 14.68 -7.17 -12.04
CA ASP A 7 13.31 -7.48 -12.46
C ASP A 7 12.25 -7.53 -11.33
N LEU A 8 11.94 -6.37 -10.74
CA LEU A 8 10.63 -6.13 -10.13
C LEU A 8 9.74 -5.55 -11.24
N ASP A 9 8.91 -6.39 -11.84
CA ASP A 9 7.86 -5.93 -12.75
C ASP A 9 6.65 -5.48 -11.93
N ALA A 10 6.35 -4.18 -11.96
CA ALA A 10 5.08 -3.68 -11.47
C ALA A 10 4.04 -3.82 -12.59
N VAL A 11 3.12 -4.74 -12.45
CA VAL A 11 1.99 -4.88 -13.38
C VAL A 11 0.85 -3.97 -12.89
N PHE A 12 0.54 -2.93 -13.64
CA PHE A 12 -0.67 -2.15 -13.44
C PHE A 12 -1.83 -2.86 -14.15
N ILE A 13 -2.85 -3.26 -13.40
CA ILE A 13 -4.09 -3.79 -13.95
C ILE A 13 -5.11 -2.65 -13.94
N ASP A 14 -5.28 -1.97 -15.07
CA ASP A 14 -6.43 -1.10 -15.28
C ASP A 14 -7.65 -1.96 -15.65
N GLY A 15 -8.60 -2.08 -14.74
CA GLY A 15 -9.82 -2.86 -14.93
C GLY A 15 -10.79 -2.29 -15.99
N ASN A 16 -10.48 -1.15 -16.61
CA ASN A 16 -11.28 -0.48 -17.64
C ASN A 16 -10.56 -0.26 -18.98
N ALA A 17 -9.27 -0.58 -19.09
CA ALA A 17 -8.56 -0.40 -20.33
C ALA A 17 -9.03 -1.41 -21.40
N GLN A 18 -9.56 -0.90 -22.49
CA GLN A 18 -9.59 -1.63 -23.75
C GLN A 18 -8.16 -1.62 -24.32
N GLU A 19 -7.71 -2.75 -24.86
CA GLU A 19 -6.39 -2.88 -25.46
C GLU A 19 -6.11 -1.71 -26.41
N GLY A 20 -5.12 -0.89 -26.09
CA GLY A 20 -4.54 0.08 -27.02
C GLY A 20 -4.62 1.57 -26.65
N GLU A 21 -5.25 2.01 -25.58
CA GLU A 21 -5.23 3.40 -25.17
C GLU A 21 -4.31 3.64 -23.96
N ALA A 22 -3.22 4.39 -24.21
CA ALA A 22 -2.44 4.95 -23.11
C ALA A 22 -3.28 6.07 -22.46
N ILE A 23 -3.61 5.91 -21.17
CA ILE A 23 -4.29 6.97 -20.42
C ILE A 23 -3.25 8.01 -20.03
N GLU A 24 -3.29 9.18 -20.65
CA GLU A 24 -2.56 10.35 -20.15
C GLU A 24 -3.18 10.76 -18.80
N PRO A 25 -2.38 10.90 -17.73
CA PRO A 25 -2.89 11.35 -16.45
C PRO A 25 -3.46 12.75 -16.56
N THR A 26 -4.76 12.90 -16.39
CA THR A 26 -5.41 14.21 -16.32
C THR A 26 -5.22 14.83 -14.95
N ALA A 27 -5.24 16.16 -14.85
CA ALA A 27 -5.14 16.89 -13.58
C ALA A 27 -6.24 16.50 -12.56
N GLU A 28 -7.35 15.91 -13.01
CA GLU A 28 -8.45 15.42 -12.19
C GLU A 28 -8.10 14.11 -11.45
N THR A 29 -7.15 13.32 -11.92
CA THR A 29 -6.64 12.12 -11.24
C THR A 29 -5.61 12.43 -10.16
N ALA A 30 -5.22 13.69 -9.98
CA ALA A 30 -4.24 14.13 -8.98
C ALA A 30 -4.80 14.25 -7.55
N GLY A 31 -6.10 14.05 -7.35
CA GLY A 31 -6.72 14.07 -6.04
C GLY A 31 -6.53 12.76 -5.27
N MET A 32 -6.16 12.83 -4.00
CA MET A 32 -6.11 11.65 -3.15
C MET A 32 -7.51 11.02 -3.04
N PRO A 33 -7.65 9.71 -3.28
CA PRO A 33 -8.93 9.03 -3.07
C PRO A 33 -9.35 9.10 -1.60
N LYS A 34 -10.63 8.80 -1.33
CA LYS A 34 -11.14 8.78 0.04
C LYS A 34 -10.48 7.67 0.84
N VAL A 35 -9.80 8.02 1.92
CA VAL A 35 -9.10 7.11 2.81
C VAL A 35 -9.70 7.18 4.22
N VAL A 36 -9.89 6.03 4.85
CA VAL A 36 -10.22 5.93 6.27
C VAL A 36 -8.93 6.15 7.06
N THR A 37 -8.88 7.24 7.81
CA THR A 37 -7.70 7.61 8.60
C THR A 37 -7.42 6.60 9.72
N ARG A 38 -6.24 6.66 10.32
CA ARG A 38 -5.87 5.84 11.48
C ARG A 38 -6.88 5.97 12.62
N ALA A 39 -7.32 7.18 12.94
CA ALA A 39 -8.39 7.40 13.92
C ALA A 39 -9.72 6.78 13.48
N GLY A 40 -10.03 6.82 12.17
CA GLY A 40 -11.27 6.29 11.59
C GLY A 40 -11.40 4.76 11.70
N TRP A 41 -10.31 4.01 11.60
CA TRP A 41 -10.33 2.56 11.83
C TRP A 41 -9.98 2.16 13.26
N GLY A 42 -9.70 3.13 14.15
CA GLY A 42 -9.48 2.91 15.56
C GLY A 42 -8.07 2.40 15.89
N ALA A 43 -7.03 3.01 15.31
CA ALA A 43 -5.65 2.76 15.69
C ALA A 43 -5.40 3.14 17.15
N ASP A 44 -4.81 2.24 17.90
CA ASP A 44 -4.29 2.53 19.24
C ASP A 44 -2.85 3.05 19.11
N GLU A 45 -2.71 4.37 19.05
CA GLU A 45 -1.41 5.01 18.82
C GLU A 45 -0.40 4.77 19.94
N SER A 46 -0.83 4.29 21.12
CA SER A 46 0.08 3.90 22.21
C SER A 46 0.93 2.66 21.89
N LYS A 47 0.51 1.87 20.89
CA LYS A 47 1.26 0.70 20.40
C LYS A 47 2.43 1.06 19.49
N ARG A 48 2.47 2.28 18.96
CA ARG A 48 3.64 2.77 18.21
C ARG A 48 4.80 3.05 19.14
N CYS A 49 5.98 2.58 18.79
CA CYS A 49 7.16 2.73 19.65
C CYS A 49 8.29 3.56 19.01
N GLN A 50 8.08 4.10 17.81
CA GLN A 50 9.06 4.98 17.14
C GLN A 50 8.39 6.05 16.28
N GLN A 51 9.14 7.11 15.98
CA GLN A 51 8.74 8.11 15.00
C GLN A 51 8.90 7.55 13.58
N PRO A 52 8.11 8.01 12.61
CA PRO A 52 8.25 7.57 11.23
C PRO A 52 9.61 7.99 10.65
N THR A 53 10.19 7.12 9.84
CA THR A 53 11.33 7.46 8.99
C THR A 53 10.82 7.94 7.64
N TYR A 54 11.45 8.97 7.09
CA TYR A 54 11.11 9.52 5.79
C TYR A 54 12.29 9.34 4.84
N ASP A 55 12.00 8.85 3.65
CA ASP A 55 12.96 8.80 2.55
C ASP A 55 13.01 10.16 1.81
N ASP A 56 14.08 10.42 1.05
CA ASP A 56 14.20 11.63 0.21
C ASP A 56 13.18 11.68 -0.94
N GLY A 57 12.54 10.55 -1.24
CA GLY A 57 11.53 10.37 -2.25
C GLY A 57 11.21 8.89 -2.46
N LEU A 58 10.26 8.59 -3.33
CA LEU A 58 9.90 7.23 -3.67
C LEU A 58 10.42 6.87 -5.07
N LYS A 59 10.75 5.60 -5.25
CA LYS A 59 11.19 5.02 -6.53
C LYS A 59 10.26 3.89 -6.98
N ALA A 60 9.54 3.27 -6.04
CA ALA A 60 8.68 2.14 -6.32
C ALA A 60 7.44 2.13 -5.40
N LEU A 61 6.40 1.48 -5.89
CA LEU A 61 5.23 1.07 -5.13
C LEU A 61 5.17 -0.45 -5.17
N THR A 62 5.04 -1.10 -4.01
CA THR A 62 4.94 -2.57 -3.95
C THR A 62 3.55 -2.98 -3.48
N LEU A 63 2.93 -3.86 -4.25
CA LEU A 63 1.63 -4.43 -3.93
C LEU A 63 1.81 -5.76 -3.19
N HIS A 64 1.12 -5.88 -2.07
CA HIS A 64 1.09 -7.05 -1.20
C HIS A 64 -0.33 -7.54 -0.97
N HIS A 65 -0.45 -8.68 -0.34
CA HIS A 65 -1.62 -9.10 0.41
C HIS A 65 -1.26 -9.32 1.88
N THR A 66 -2.28 -9.31 2.78
CA THR A 66 -2.01 -9.56 4.21
C THR A 66 -1.85 -11.03 4.55
N ALA A 67 -2.12 -11.94 3.60
CA ALA A 67 -2.21 -13.38 3.77
C ALA A 67 -3.20 -13.83 4.87
N GLY A 68 -4.14 -12.94 5.25
CA GLY A 68 -5.18 -13.19 6.23
C GLY A 68 -6.42 -13.84 5.64
N THR A 69 -7.50 -13.88 6.41
CA THR A 69 -8.77 -14.44 5.95
C THR A 69 -9.46 -13.56 4.90
N ASN A 70 -10.07 -14.19 3.88
CA ASN A 70 -10.98 -13.53 2.95
C ASN A 70 -12.44 -13.50 3.47
N ASN A 71 -12.71 -14.22 4.57
CA ASN A 71 -14.03 -14.32 5.14
C ASN A 71 -14.25 -13.27 6.23
N TYR A 72 -14.54 -12.04 5.81
CA TYR A 72 -14.94 -10.93 6.68
C TYR A 72 -16.04 -10.09 6.03
N THR A 73 -16.88 -9.48 6.82
CA THR A 73 -17.90 -8.53 6.37
C THR A 73 -17.33 -7.11 6.31
N ARG A 74 -18.07 -6.18 5.65
CA ARG A 74 -17.69 -4.75 5.62
C ARG A 74 -17.53 -4.17 7.03
N ALA A 75 -18.40 -4.54 7.96
CA ALA A 75 -18.31 -4.10 9.35
C ALA A 75 -17.07 -4.65 10.09
N GLN A 76 -16.49 -5.75 9.61
CA GLN A 76 -15.31 -6.36 10.18
C GLN A 76 -14.01 -5.92 9.52
N ALA A 77 -14.06 -5.18 8.41
CA ALA A 77 -12.88 -4.83 7.64
C ALA A 77 -11.88 -3.99 8.47
N ALA A 78 -12.33 -2.98 9.21
CA ALA A 78 -11.48 -2.21 10.11
C ALA A 78 -10.81 -3.07 11.20
N ALA A 79 -11.46 -4.16 11.63
CA ALA A 79 -10.86 -5.10 12.57
C ALA A 79 -9.72 -5.90 11.94
N GLN A 80 -9.75 -6.18 10.62
CA GLN A 80 -8.63 -6.80 9.91
C GLN A 80 -7.42 -5.86 9.91
N VAL A 81 -7.63 -4.56 9.71
CA VAL A 81 -6.55 -3.55 9.77
C VAL A 81 -5.93 -3.51 11.17
N ARG A 82 -6.76 -3.48 12.22
CA ARG A 82 -6.27 -3.52 13.62
C ARG A 82 -5.49 -4.79 13.91
N GLY A 83 -5.97 -5.95 13.43
CA GLY A 83 -5.26 -7.22 13.59
C GLY A 83 -3.88 -7.21 12.94
N ALA A 84 -3.76 -6.68 11.74
CA ALA A 84 -2.47 -6.51 11.06
C ALA A 84 -1.56 -5.53 11.84
N TYR A 85 -2.12 -4.43 12.32
CA TYR A 85 -1.39 -3.47 13.15
C TYR A 85 -0.85 -4.10 14.44
N ASP A 86 -1.71 -4.81 15.17
CA ASP A 86 -1.32 -5.48 16.42
C ASP A 86 -0.24 -6.53 16.20
N TYR A 87 -0.37 -7.31 15.14
CA TYR A 87 0.62 -8.31 14.79
C TYR A 87 1.98 -7.68 14.45
N HIS A 88 2.00 -6.66 13.58
CA HIS A 88 3.24 -5.98 13.18
C HIS A 88 3.88 -5.20 14.33
N ALA A 89 3.09 -4.43 15.07
CA ALA A 89 3.62 -3.56 16.10
C ALA A 89 4.02 -4.31 17.36
N GLN A 90 3.20 -5.30 17.80
CA GLN A 90 3.37 -5.95 19.09
C GLN A 90 4.04 -7.33 18.98
N THR A 91 3.67 -8.14 17.99
CA THR A 91 4.22 -9.50 17.85
C THR A 91 5.55 -9.48 17.13
N LEU A 92 5.66 -8.73 16.02
CA LEU A 92 6.91 -8.63 15.26
C LEU A 92 7.84 -7.50 15.75
N GLY A 93 7.35 -6.60 16.59
CA GLY A 93 8.15 -5.50 17.13
C GLY A 93 8.54 -4.42 16.12
N TRP A 94 7.75 -4.28 15.03
CA TRP A 94 8.05 -3.28 13.98
C TRP A 94 7.59 -1.87 14.35
N CYS A 95 7.10 -1.67 15.57
CA CYS A 95 6.67 -0.39 16.13
C CYS A 95 5.46 0.26 15.45
N ASP A 96 5.01 -0.23 14.34
CA ASP A 96 3.81 0.21 13.61
C ASP A 96 3.42 -0.84 12.56
N ILE A 97 2.27 -0.64 11.91
CA ILE A 97 1.86 -1.45 10.77
C ILE A 97 2.88 -1.30 9.63
N GLY A 98 3.23 -2.41 8.99
CA GLY A 98 4.29 -2.43 7.97
C GLY A 98 3.93 -1.72 6.67
N TYR A 99 2.67 -1.79 6.27
CA TYR A 99 2.15 -1.24 5.01
C TYR A 99 1.79 0.23 5.14
N ASN A 100 2.00 1.01 4.08
CA ASN A 100 1.62 2.43 4.06
C ASN A 100 0.11 2.61 3.90
N VAL A 101 -0.54 1.77 3.11
CA VAL A 101 -2.01 1.67 3.00
C VAL A 101 -2.47 0.23 2.93
N LEU A 102 -3.73 0.00 3.29
CA LEU A 102 -4.41 -1.28 3.09
C LEU A 102 -5.72 -1.04 2.33
N VAL A 103 -6.15 -2.04 1.56
CA VAL A 103 -7.40 -1.98 0.80
C VAL A 103 -8.19 -3.26 1.09
N ASP A 104 -9.48 -3.10 1.45
CA ASP A 104 -10.37 -4.24 1.69
C ASP A 104 -11.06 -4.71 0.40
N LYS A 105 -11.66 -5.89 0.45
CA LYS A 105 -12.37 -6.46 -0.71
C LYS A 105 -13.62 -5.67 -1.15
N PHE A 106 -14.01 -4.66 -0.39
CA PHE A 106 -15.13 -3.78 -0.70
C PHE A 106 -14.67 -2.44 -1.30
N GLY A 107 -13.36 -2.29 -1.54
CA GLY A 107 -12.74 -1.10 -2.09
C GLY A 107 -12.49 0.02 -1.07
N THR A 108 -12.60 -0.25 0.23
CA THR A 108 -12.27 0.77 1.24
C THR A 108 -10.77 0.84 1.41
N ILE A 109 -10.20 2.04 1.29
CA ILE A 109 -8.77 2.32 1.50
C ILE A 109 -8.57 2.79 2.94
N TYR A 110 -7.57 2.23 3.61
CA TYR A 110 -7.22 2.55 5.00
C TYR A 110 -5.80 3.10 5.07
N GLU A 111 -5.62 4.22 5.77
CA GLU A 111 -4.28 4.68 6.14
C GLU A 111 -3.61 3.62 7.02
N GLY A 112 -2.42 3.19 6.63
CA GLY A 112 -1.64 2.20 7.38
C GLY A 112 -0.63 2.87 8.29
N ARG A 113 0.67 2.82 7.91
CA ARG A 113 1.77 3.36 8.68
C ARG A 113 1.65 4.86 8.92
N TYR A 114 1.90 5.27 10.17
CA TYR A 114 1.86 6.66 10.58
C TYR A 114 2.92 7.51 9.87
N GLY A 115 2.58 8.76 9.58
CA GLY A 115 3.55 9.72 9.05
C GLY A 115 3.03 10.61 7.91
N GLY A 116 1.84 10.29 7.39
CA GLY A 116 1.18 11.05 6.31
C GLY A 116 1.33 10.36 4.95
N LEU A 117 0.21 10.19 4.26
CA LEU A 117 0.15 9.49 2.97
C LEU A 117 0.80 10.28 1.82
N ASP A 118 0.85 11.61 1.94
CA ASP A 118 1.50 12.53 1.01
C ASP A 118 3.02 12.45 1.05
N LYS A 119 3.58 11.95 2.15
CA LYS A 119 5.03 11.89 2.39
C LYS A 119 5.63 10.55 1.95
N ALA A 120 6.94 10.53 1.79
CA ALA A 120 7.72 9.31 1.51
C ALA A 120 8.04 8.56 2.82
N VAL A 121 7.00 8.11 3.52
CA VAL A 121 7.15 7.35 4.76
C VAL A 121 7.70 5.97 4.44
N GLN A 122 8.84 5.61 5.03
CA GLN A 122 9.43 4.29 4.89
C GLN A 122 8.57 3.25 5.60
N GLY A 123 8.15 2.21 4.87
CA GLY A 123 7.40 1.08 5.40
C GLY A 123 8.28 0.03 6.09
N ALA A 124 7.66 -1.08 6.47
CA ALA A 124 8.32 -2.30 6.95
C ALA A 124 7.61 -3.51 6.32
N HIS A 125 7.65 -3.61 4.98
CA HIS A 125 6.87 -4.57 4.22
C HIS A 125 7.69 -5.42 3.23
N VAL A 126 8.91 -5.00 2.90
CA VAL A 126 9.85 -5.74 2.04
C VAL A 126 11.21 -5.77 2.72
N GLY A 127 11.55 -6.88 3.36
CA GLY A 127 12.82 -7.01 4.08
C GLY A 127 14.02 -6.66 3.20
N GLY A 128 14.81 -5.67 3.64
CA GLY A 128 15.97 -5.15 2.92
C GLY A 128 15.67 -4.10 1.84
N PHE A 129 14.41 -3.90 1.42
CA PHE A 129 14.06 -3.01 0.30
C PHE A 129 12.94 -2.01 0.65
N ASN A 130 12.82 -1.63 1.91
CA ASN A 130 11.81 -0.67 2.37
C ASN A 130 12.13 0.77 1.99
N SER A 131 13.42 1.11 1.82
CA SER A 131 13.85 2.46 1.45
C SER A 131 13.39 2.83 0.04
N ASN A 132 12.82 4.02 -0.10
CA ASN A 132 12.27 4.56 -1.35
C ASN A 132 11.14 3.71 -1.96
N ASN A 133 10.47 2.88 -1.12
CA ASN A 133 9.45 1.94 -1.54
C ASN A 133 8.20 2.04 -0.66
N TRP A 134 7.05 2.25 -1.28
CA TRP A 134 5.79 2.45 -0.59
C TRP A 134 4.88 1.23 -0.73
N GLY A 135 4.40 0.69 0.39
CA GLY A 135 3.67 -0.57 0.42
C GLY A 135 2.16 -0.39 0.43
N ILE A 136 1.49 -1.03 -0.52
CA ILE A 136 0.03 -1.17 -0.61
C ILE A 136 -0.30 -2.62 -0.29
N SER A 137 -1.23 -2.91 0.62
CA SER A 137 -1.61 -4.28 0.94
C SER A 137 -3.10 -4.54 0.77
N MET A 138 -3.43 -5.55 0.01
CA MET A 138 -4.78 -6.08 -0.13
C MET A 138 -5.12 -6.95 1.10
N ILE A 139 -6.22 -6.65 1.79
CA ILE A 139 -6.64 -7.40 2.98
C ILE A 139 -7.25 -8.74 2.56
N GLY A 140 -6.55 -9.82 2.85
CA GLY A 140 -6.93 -11.18 2.51
C GLY A 140 -5.76 -12.02 2.04
N ASN A 141 -6.05 -13.21 1.50
CA ASN A 141 -5.09 -14.10 0.86
C ASN A 141 -5.45 -14.27 -0.62
N TYR A 142 -4.56 -13.83 -1.48
CA TYR A 142 -4.72 -13.82 -2.93
C TYR A 142 -3.66 -14.67 -3.66
N GLU A 143 -3.15 -15.70 -2.99
CA GLU A 143 -2.29 -16.69 -3.67
C GLU A 143 -3.07 -17.49 -4.72
N THR A 144 -4.33 -17.81 -4.43
CA THR A 144 -5.18 -18.60 -5.31
C THR A 144 -6.56 -17.96 -5.55
N ALA A 145 -7.01 -17.09 -4.67
CA ALA A 145 -8.26 -16.36 -4.81
C ALA A 145 -8.03 -15.09 -5.64
N GLU A 146 -9.02 -14.72 -6.43
CA GLU A 146 -8.99 -13.47 -7.19
C GLU A 146 -9.47 -12.30 -6.30
N PRO A 147 -8.79 -11.14 -6.33
CA PRO A 147 -9.27 -9.93 -5.71
C PRO A 147 -10.59 -9.46 -6.36
N SER A 148 -11.43 -8.79 -5.58
CA SER A 148 -12.64 -8.17 -6.12
C SER A 148 -12.29 -6.97 -7.04
N ARG A 149 -13.19 -6.66 -7.95
CA ARG A 149 -13.03 -5.50 -8.84
C ARG A 149 -12.96 -4.19 -8.07
N GLU A 150 -13.77 -4.06 -7.02
CA GLU A 150 -13.77 -2.89 -6.12
C GLU A 150 -12.42 -2.70 -5.45
N MET A 151 -11.79 -3.78 -4.99
CA MET A 151 -10.44 -3.73 -4.41
C MET A 151 -9.41 -3.29 -5.45
N LEU A 152 -9.42 -3.89 -6.64
CA LEU A 152 -8.47 -3.57 -7.71
C LEU A 152 -8.59 -2.11 -8.16
N ASN A 153 -9.82 -1.60 -8.31
CA ASN A 153 -10.06 -0.20 -8.66
C ASN A 153 -9.45 0.74 -7.60
N SER A 154 -9.71 0.47 -6.32
CA SER A 154 -9.17 1.29 -5.23
C SER A 154 -7.65 1.19 -5.10
N VAL A 155 -7.07 0.02 -5.36
CA VAL A 155 -5.60 -0.13 -5.46
C VAL A 155 -5.05 0.72 -6.59
N ALA A 156 -5.68 0.69 -7.77
CA ALA A 156 -5.25 1.51 -8.92
C ALA A 156 -5.35 3.01 -8.62
N GLU A 157 -6.46 3.45 -7.98
CA GLU A 157 -6.66 4.86 -7.61
C GLU A 157 -5.58 5.36 -6.63
N ILE A 158 -5.33 4.62 -5.54
CA ILE A 158 -4.34 5.06 -4.53
C ILE A 158 -2.90 4.96 -5.06
N ALA A 159 -2.60 3.92 -5.87
CA ALA A 159 -1.30 3.77 -6.50
C ALA A 159 -1.05 4.87 -7.55
N GLY A 160 -2.03 5.15 -8.39
CA GLY A 160 -1.96 6.22 -9.40
C GLY A 160 -1.75 7.59 -8.77
N TRP A 161 -2.52 7.92 -7.73
CA TRP A 161 -2.33 9.15 -6.97
C TRP A 161 -0.91 9.23 -6.37
N LYS A 162 -0.44 8.16 -5.72
CA LYS A 162 0.87 8.15 -5.08
C LYS A 162 2.00 8.23 -6.09
N ALA A 163 1.89 7.54 -7.22
CA ALA A 163 2.85 7.61 -8.31
C ALA A 163 2.93 9.05 -8.86
N ALA A 164 1.79 9.69 -9.11
CA ALA A 164 1.72 11.04 -9.64
C ALA A 164 2.42 12.07 -8.73
N ILE A 165 2.10 12.09 -7.41
CA ILE A 165 2.72 13.05 -6.48
C ILE A 165 4.20 12.75 -6.19
N SER A 166 4.65 11.52 -6.44
CA SER A 166 6.05 11.09 -6.24
C SER A 166 6.88 11.14 -7.50
N GLY A 167 6.29 11.49 -8.66
CA GLY A 167 6.99 11.51 -9.94
C GLY A 167 7.43 10.13 -10.43
N ILE A 168 6.70 9.07 -10.04
CA ILE A 168 6.98 7.69 -10.45
C ILE A 168 6.22 7.44 -11.76
N ASP A 169 6.94 6.95 -12.77
CA ASP A 169 6.32 6.35 -13.95
C ASP A 169 5.87 4.92 -13.59
N PRO A 170 4.56 4.63 -13.55
CA PRO A 170 4.08 3.30 -13.18
C PRO A 170 4.44 2.21 -14.19
N MET A 171 4.79 2.58 -15.41
CA MET A 171 5.29 1.66 -16.46
C MET A 171 6.81 1.64 -16.55
N GLY A 172 7.49 2.40 -15.68
CA GLY A 172 8.93 2.53 -15.66
C GLY A 172 9.63 1.38 -14.94
N LYS A 173 10.95 1.50 -14.84
CA LYS A 173 11.82 0.59 -14.09
C LYS A 173 12.57 1.37 -13.01
N ALA A 174 12.71 0.78 -11.82
CA ALA A 174 13.47 1.36 -10.73
C ALA A 174 14.42 0.32 -10.13
N SER A 175 15.54 0.78 -9.60
CA SER A 175 16.44 -0.05 -8.79
C SER A 175 16.30 0.32 -7.33
N LEU A 176 16.03 -0.66 -6.49
CA LEU A 176 16.05 -0.55 -5.04
C LEU A 176 17.32 -1.21 -4.51
N TYR A 177 17.84 -0.70 -3.40
CA TYR A 177 19.07 -1.20 -2.76
C TYR A 177 18.76 -1.56 -1.31
N SER A 178 19.28 -2.70 -0.87
CA SER A 178 19.23 -3.18 0.52
C SER A 178 20.34 -2.56 1.36
#